data_41a6a947ed9e5478b0206ca0962d1f8d
#
_entry.id   41a6a947ed9e5478b0206ca0962d1f8d
#
_cell.length_a   1.000
_cell.length_b   1.000
_cell.length_c   1.000
_cell.angle_alpha   90.00
_cell.angle_beta   90.00
_cell.angle_gamma   90.00
#
_symmetry.space_group_name_H-M   'P 1'
#
loop_
_entity.id
_entity.type
_entity.pdbx_description
1 polymer ?
#
loop_
_entity_poly.entity_id
_entity_poly.type
_entity_poly.pdbx_seq_one_letter_code
_entity_poly.pdbx_strand_id
1 'polypeptide(L)'
;RSDVENVPIERLRAFYRKYYQPDNAMLVVAGDFEREVALDLILEKYGSIPRPDRTGVNRLYRTYTAEPAQDGERTVTLRRAGEVQYVTTMYHVPPGSHPDYAAIDILSFILGDTPSGRLYKALVETQMATRASSTAYQLREASPLLLSATVDTDHDLLQVLNVINGTA
;
A
#
# COMPACT_ATOMS: atom_id res chain seq x y z
N ARG A 1 -10.77 15.28 3.97
CA ARG A 1 -10.47 16.14 5.12
C ARG A 1 -11.74 16.38 5.93
N SER A 2 -12.83 16.88 5.33
CA SER A 2 -14.09 17.12 6.01
C SER A 2 -14.67 15.89 6.72
N ASP A 3 -14.56 14.71 6.13
CA ASP A 3 -15.07 13.46 6.74
C ASP A 3 -14.32 13.09 8.01
N VAL A 4 -13.01 13.35 8.06
CA VAL A 4 -12.18 13.12 9.26
C VAL A 4 -12.49 14.15 10.35
N GLU A 5 -12.70 15.42 9.96
CA GLU A 5 -12.98 16.51 10.89
C GLU A 5 -14.40 16.44 11.51
N ASN A 6 -15.35 15.84 10.78
CA ASN A 6 -16.76 15.83 11.14
C ASN A 6 -17.33 14.44 11.48
N VAL A 7 -16.49 13.41 11.60
CA VAL A 7 -17.00 12.09 11.97
C VAL A 7 -17.54 12.09 13.41
N PRO A 8 -18.81 11.70 13.64
CA PRO A 8 -19.35 11.62 14.98
C PRO A 8 -18.60 10.59 15.83
N ILE A 9 -18.26 10.96 17.06
CA ILE A 9 -17.54 10.07 17.99
C ILE A 9 -18.25 8.72 18.18
N GLU A 10 -19.57 8.71 18.15
CA GLU A 10 -20.34 7.47 18.29
C GLU A 10 -20.16 6.51 17.11
N ARG A 11 -19.94 7.02 15.90
CA ARG A 11 -19.58 6.18 14.74
C ARG A 11 -18.20 5.55 14.90
N LEU A 12 -17.22 6.31 15.40
CA LEU A 12 -15.89 5.79 15.70
C LEU A 12 -15.95 4.71 16.78
N ARG A 13 -16.70 4.96 17.85
CA ARG A 13 -16.91 3.97 18.93
C ARG A 13 -17.60 2.71 18.41
N ALA A 14 -18.63 2.84 17.59
CA ALA A 14 -19.34 1.70 16.99
C ALA A 14 -18.41 0.88 16.09
N PHE A 15 -17.59 1.55 15.27
CA PHE A 15 -16.58 0.91 14.44
C PHE A 15 -15.56 0.16 15.30
N TYR A 16 -15.01 0.81 16.32
CA TYR A 16 -14.04 0.21 17.22
C TYR A 16 -14.62 -1.03 17.91
N ARG A 17 -15.81 -0.93 18.52
CA ARG A 17 -16.49 -2.05 19.19
C ARG A 17 -16.79 -3.21 18.24
N LYS A 18 -17.00 -2.93 16.96
CA LYS A 18 -17.31 -3.97 15.97
C LYS A 18 -16.06 -4.70 15.48
N TYR A 19 -14.99 -3.99 15.19
CA TYR A 19 -13.84 -4.54 14.46
C TYR A 19 -12.64 -4.86 15.38
N TYR A 20 -12.44 -4.13 16.47
CA TYR A 20 -11.34 -4.34 17.41
C TYR A 20 -11.76 -5.31 18.51
N GLN A 21 -11.85 -6.58 18.14
CA GLN A 21 -12.31 -7.66 19.02
C GLN A 21 -11.36 -8.86 18.91
N PRO A 22 -11.28 -9.73 19.95
CA PRO A 22 -10.35 -10.86 19.98
C PRO A 22 -10.51 -11.84 18.81
N ASP A 23 -11.73 -12.02 18.31
CA ASP A 23 -12.02 -12.90 17.16
C ASP A 23 -11.64 -12.30 15.81
N ASN A 24 -11.22 -11.04 15.77
CA ASN A 24 -10.80 -10.30 14.58
C ASN A 24 -9.40 -9.69 14.76
N ALA A 25 -8.61 -10.18 15.70
CA ALA A 25 -7.27 -9.72 15.99
C ALA A 25 -6.29 -10.91 16.00
N MET A 26 -5.06 -10.64 15.64
CA MET A 26 -3.94 -11.57 15.78
C MET A 26 -2.87 -10.91 16.64
N LEU A 27 -2.51 -11.57 17.74
CA LEU A 27 -1.38 -11.14 18.55
C LEU A 27 -0.13 -11.90 18.09
N VAL A 28 0.91 -11.17 17.70
CA VAL A 28 2.20 -11.72 17.34
C VAL A 28 3.22 -11.26 18.38
N VAL A 29 3.91 -12.22 19.00
CA VAL A 29 5.00 -11.95 19.95
C VAL A 29 6.28 -12.53 19.36
N ALA A 30 7.29 -11.69 19.16
CA ALA A 30 8.57 -12.09 18.61
C ALA A 30 9.71 -11.51 19.45
N GLY A 31 10.74 -12.30 19.71
CA GLY A 31 11.90 -11.91 20.51
C GLY A 31 12.47 -13.08 21.29
N ASP A 32 13.37 -12.78 22.22
CA ASP A 32 13.94 -13.75 23.15
C ASP A 32 13.11 -13.72 24.44
N PHE A 33 12.29 -14.73 24.69
CA PHE A 33 11.41 -14.84 25.86
C PHE A 33 11.08 -16.30 26.20
N GLU A 34 10.79 -16.55 27.48
CA GLU A 34 10.27 -17.83 27.93
C GLU A 34 8.79 -17.97 27.52
N ARG A 35 8.50 -19.04 26.77
CA ARG A 35 7.18 -19.27 26.15
C ARG A 35 6.04 -19.31 27.17
N GLU A 36 6.24 -20.05 28.28
CA GLU A 36 5.26 -20.22 29.33
C GLU A 36 4.94 -18.90 30.02
N VAL A 37 5.96 -18.11 30.32
CA VAL A 37 5.81 -16.77 30.93
C VAL A 37 5.04 -15.84 29.99
N ALA A 38 5.33 -15.87 28.69
CA ALA A 38 4.62 -15.07 27.71
C ALA A 38 3.14 -15.47 27.59
N LEU A 39 2.85 -16.78 27.58
CA LEU A 39 1.48 -17.28 27.55
C LEU A 39 0.69 -16.90 28.83
N ASP A 40 1.29 -17.00 29.98
CA ASP A 40 0.65 -16.60 31.24
C ASP A 40 0.32 -15.11 31.26
N LEU A 41 1.24 -14.26 30.79
CA LEU A 41 1.00 -12.83 30.64
C LEU A 41 -0.12 -12.53 29.64
N ILE A 42 -0.16 -13.24 28.52
CA ILE A 42 -1.22 -13.09 27.52
C ILE A 42 -2.57 -13.48 28.13
N LEU A 43 -2.63 -14.59 28.85
CA LEU A 43 -3.85 -15.03 29.50
C LEU A 43 -4.29 -14.06 30.61
N GLU A 44 -3.36 -13.55 31.41
CA GLU A 44 -3.65 -12.52 32.41
C GLU A 44 -4.25 -11.25 31.81
N LYS A 45 -3.67 -10.76 30.73
CA LYS A 45 -4.07 -9.47 30.14
C LYS A 45 -5.28 -9.56 29.21
N TYR A 46 -5.43 -10.65 28.48
CA TYR A 46 -6.42 -10.78 27.40
C TYR A 46 -7.44 -11.91 27.66
N GLY A 47 -7.14 -12.89 28.52
CA GLY A 47 -7.99 -14.05 28.70
C GLY A 47 -9.39 -13.75 29.27
N SER A 48 -9.57 -12.62 29.95
CA SER A 48 -10.87 -12.17 30.48
C SER A 48 -11.74 -11.47 29.42
N ILE A 49 -11.21 -11.15 28.22
CA ILE A 49 -11.98 -10.46 27.19
C ILE A 49 -12.93 -11.45 26.52
N PRO A 50 -14.25 -11.26 26.63
CA PRO A 50 -15.21 -12.21 26.08
C PRO A 50 -15.19 -12.19 24.55
N ARG A 51 -15.43 -13.35 23.94
CA ARG A 51 -15.67 -13.44 22.51
C ARG A 51 -16.97 -12.72 22.16
N PRO A 52 -16.97 -11.78 21.19
CA PRO A 52 -18.18 -11.04 20.86
C PRO A 52 -19.22 -11.91 20.15
N ASP A 53 -20.50 -11.62 20.39
CA ASP A 53 -21.57 -12.14 19.57
C ASP A 53 -21.53 -11.50 18.18
N ARG A 54 -21.42 -12.33 17.13
CA ARG A 54 -21.36 -11.92 15.72
C ARG A 54 -22.71 -12.09 15.00
N THR A 55 -23.81 -12.07 15.73
CA THR A 55 -25.14 -12.08 15.13
C THR A 55 -25.63 -10.69 14.75
N GLY A 56 -26.58 -10.62 13.86
CA GLY A 56 -27.24 -9.36 13.45
C GLY A 56 -26.26 -8.28 12.99
N VAL A 57 -26.37 -7.11 13.58
CA VAL A 57 -25.58 -5.91 13.24
C VAL A 57 -24.08 -6.05 13.53
N ASN A 58 -23.73 -6.97 14.42
CA ASN A 58 -22.33 -7.23 14.80
C ASN A 58 -21.61 -8.16 13.83
N ARG A 59 -22.32 -8.74 12.86
CA ARG A 59 -21.72 -9.62 11.86
C ARG A 59 -20.65 -8.90 11.08
N LEU A 60 -19.47 -9.51 10.96
CA LEU A 60 -18.42 -9.05 10.08
C LEU A 60 -18.74 -9.53 8.67
N TYR A 61 -19.08 -8.60 7.81
CA TYR A 61 -19.19 -8.88 6.37
C TYR A 61 -17.79 -8.72 5.77
N ARG A 62 -17.38 -9.68 4.97
CA ARG A 62 -16.26 -9.45 4.05
C ARG A 62 -16.70 -8.36 3.10
N THR A 63 -16.00 -7.24 3.10
CA THR A 63 -16.15 -6.24 2.03
C THR A 63 -15.75 -6.93 0.74
N TYR A 64 -16.73 -7.13 -0.11
CA TYR A 64 -16.52 -7.69 -1.43
C TYR A 64 -16.46 -6.53 -2.43
N THR A 65 -15.30 -5.95 -2.57
CA THR A 65 -15.01 -4.99 -3.64
C THR A 65 -13.99 -5.65 -4.56
N ALA A 66 -14.49 -6.39 -5.55
CA ALA A 66 -13.65 -6.80 -6.66
C ALA A 66 -13.56 -5.63 -7.64
N GLU A 67 -12.35 -5.16 -7.91
CA GLU A 67 -12.14 -4.22 -9.01
C GLU A 67 -12.53 -4.88 -10.33
N PRO A 68 -13.27 -4.16 -11.20
CA PRO A 68 -13.52 -4.66 -12.56
C PRO A 68 -12.19 -4.77 -13.31
N ALA A 69 -12.12 -5.73 -14.23
CA ALA A 69 -10.96 -5.86 -15.10
C ALA A 69 -10.73 -4.53 -15.84
N GLN A 70 -9.48 -4.08 -15.88
CA GLN A 70 -9.10 -2.91 -16.64
C GLN A 70 -9.12 -3.27 -18.13
N ASP A 71 -9.90 -2.57 -18.92
CA ASP A 71 -10.13 -2.80 -20.35
C ASP A 71 -9.26 -1.91 -21.27
N GLY A 72 -8.31 -1.17 -20.69
CA GLY A 72 -7.39 -0.31 -21.42
C GLY A 72 -6.60 0.62 -20.52
N GLU A 73 -5.70 1.37 -21.13
CA GLU A 73 -4.92 2.40 -20.45
C GLU A 73 -5.81 3.54 -19.99
N ARG A 74 -5.54 4.05 -18.78
CA ARG A 74 -6.25 5.20 -18.20
C ARG A 74 -5.23 6.25 -17.80
N THR A 75 -5.39 7.45 -18.31
CA THR A 75 -4.54 8.59 -17.99
C THR A 75 -5.33 9.64 -17.21
N VAL A 76 -4.75 10.12 -16.11
CA VAL A 76 -5.31 11.21 -15.30
C VAL A 76 -4.27 12.32 -15.20
N THR A 77 -4.63 13.53 -15.62
CA THR A 77 -3.78 14.71 -15.50
C THR A 77 -4.38 15.69 -14.51
N LEU A 78 -3.63 15.99 -13.45
CA LEU A 78 -3.98 16.99 -12.43
C LEU A 78 -3.06 18.20 -12.58
N ARG A 79 -3.62 19.38 -12.87
CA ARG A 79 -2.86 20.63 -12.94
C ARG A 79 -3.08 21.46 -11.68
N ARG A 80 -1.98 21.77 -11.00
CA ARG A 80 -1.97 22.62 -9.81
C ARG A 80 -0.75 23.52 -9.83
N ALA A 81 -0.82 24.64 -9.15
CA ALA A 81 0.36 25.47 -8.91
C ALA A 81 1.32 24.70 -7.98
N GLY A 82 2.59 24.66 -8.31
CA GLY A 82 3.65 23.98 -7.56
C GLY A 82 5.00 24.16 -8.24
N GLU A 83 6.06 23.78 -7.53
CA GLU A 83 7.46 23.93 -7.96
C GLU A 83 8.00 22.69 -8.65
N VAL A 84 7.29 21.57 -8.56
CA VAL A 84 7.70 20.28 -9.13
C VAL A 84 6.54 19.62 -9.87
N GLN A 85 6.89 18.80 -10.84
CA GLN A 85 5.98 17.93 -11.54
C GLN A 85 6.15 16.49 -11.01
N TYR A 86 5.09 15.69 -11.09
CA TYR A 86 5.11 14.31 -10.68
C TYR A 86 4.43 13.42 -11.71
N VAL A 87 5.09 12.35 -12.10
CA VAL A 87 4.54 11.35 -13.01
C VAL A 87 4.60 9.98 -12.38
N THR A 88 3.54 9.20 -12.55
CA THR A 88 3.47 7.82 -12.08
C THR A 88 2.80 6.95 -13.13
N THR A 89 3.42 5.82 -13.44
CA THR A 89 2.78 4.71 -14.15
C THR A 89 2.43 3.62 -13.12
N MET A 90 1.24 3.07 -13.24
CA MET A 90 0.73 2.06 -12.31
C MET A 90 0.31 0.81 -13.09
N TYR A 91 0.77 -0.34 -12.63
CA TYR A 91 0.40 -1.66 -13.16
C TYR A 91 -0.33 -2.46 -12.08
N HIS A 92 -1.38 -3.18 -12.46
CA HIS A 92 -1.99 -4.16 -11.58
C HIS A 92 -1.09 -5.38 -11.44
N VAL A 93 -0.85 -5.79 -10.20
CA VAL A 93 -0.04 -6.96 -9.88
C VAL A 93 -0.81 -7.89 -8.94
N PRO A 94 -0.49 -9.18 -8.90
CA PRO A 94 -1.10 -10.14 -7.98
C PRO A 94 -0.96 -9.75 -6.51
N PRO A 95 -1.82 -10.28 -5.63
CA PRO A 95 -1.73 -10.05 -4.19
C PRO A 95 -0.44 -10.61 -3.59
N GLY A 96 -0.03 -10.11 -2.43
CA GLY A 96 1.19 -10.50 -1.75
C GLY A 96 1.31 -11.98 -1.38
N SER A 97 0.20 -12.72 -1.37
CA SER A 97 0.19 -14.19 -1.17
C SER A 97 0.38 -15.00 -2.46
N HIS A 98 0.44 -14.36 -3.62
CA HIS A 98 0.59 -15.03 -4.90
C HIS A 98 2.05 -15.52 -5.09
N PRO A 99 2.28 -16.70 -5.70
CA PRO A 99 3.64 -17.21 -5.93
C PRO A 99 4.55 -16.26 -6.71
N ASP A 100 4.00 -15.50 -7.66
CA ASP A 100 4.76 -14.56 -8.49
C ASP A 100 5.12 -13.26 -7.78
N TYR A 101 4.55 -13.00 -6.57
CA TYR A 101 4.78 -11.72 -5.89
C TYR A 101 6.26 -11.50 -5.55
N ALA A 102 6.99 -12.55 -5.18
CA ALA A 102 8.42 -12.45 -4.91
C ALA A 102 9.22 -11.96 -6.13
N ALA A 103 8.84 -12.39 -7.34
CA ALA A 103 9.48 -11.93 -8.58
C ALA A 103 9.14 -10.45 -8.86
N ILE A 104 7.91 -10.02 -8.56
CA ILE A 104 7.47 -8.63 -8.71
C ILE A 104 8.20 -7.72 -7.71
N ASP A 105 8.42 -8.17 -6.49
CA ASP A 105 9.17 -7.44 -5.48
C ASP A 105 10.63 -7.22 -5.91
N ILE A 106 11.29 -8.28 -6.41
CA ILE A 106 12.64 -8.19 -6.98
C ILE A 106 12.65 -7.27 -8.21
N LEU A 107 11.67 -7.35 -9.10
CA LEU A 107 11.55 -6.45 -10.25
C LEU A 107 11.43 -4.99 -9.79
N SER A 108 10.60 -4.73 -8.79
CA SER A 108 10.46 -3.40 -8.20
C SER A 108 11.81 -2.86 -7.70
N PHE A 109 12.59 -3.70 -7.03
CA PHE A 109 13.94 -3.35 -6.57
C PHE A 109 14.90 -3.05 -7.74
N ILE A 110 14.94 -3.93 -8.76
CA ILE A 110 15.80 -3.73 -9.94
C ILE A 110 15.46 -2.42 -10.67
N LEU A 111 14.19 -2.06 -10.73
CA LEU A 111 13.75 -0.83 -11.39
C LEU A 111 14.02 0.42 -10.54
N GLY A 112 13.73 0.37 -9.24
CA GLY A 112 13.60 1.57 -8.41
C GLY A 112 14.69 1.81 -7.36
N ASP A 113 15.68 0.91 -7.24
CA ASP A 113 16.76 1.07 -6.26
C ASP A 113 17.61 2.33 -6.53
N THR A 114 18.18 2.88 -5.48
CA THR A 114 19.04 4.06 -5.57
C THR A 114 20.41 3.73 -4.97
N PRO A 115 21.49 3.92 -5.74
CA PRO A 115 21.62 4.51 -7.08
C PRO A 115 21.63 3.48 -8.23
N SER A 116 21.45 2.20 -7.95
CA SER A 116 21.73 1.12 -8.90
C SER A 116 20.57 0.79 -9.86
N GLY A 117 19.35 1.21 -9.53
CA GLY A 117 18.12 0.90 -10.27
C GLY A 117 18.08 1.49 -11.68
N ARG A 118 17.36 0.78 -12.56
CA ARG A 118 17.27 1.17 -13.98
C ARG A 118 16.64 2.54 -14.17
N LEU A 119 15.60 2.87 -13.40
CA LEU A 119 14.93 4.17 -13.46
C LEU A 119 15.85 5.30 -12.96
N TYR A 120 16.66 5.03 -11.93
CA TYR A 120 17.64 5.99 -11.45
C TYR A 120 18.64 6.34 -12.56
N LYS A 121 19.21 5.34 -13.20
CA LYS A 121 20.17 5.53 -14.31
C LYS A 121 19.56 6.23 -15.51
N ALA A 122 18.33 5.87 -15.85
CA ALA A 122 17.67 6.43 -17.04
C ALA A 122 17.14 7.86 -16.82
N LEU A 123 16.80 8.25 -15.61
CA LEU A 123 16.12 9.51 -15.34
C LEU A 123 16.94 10.47 -14.46
N VAL A 124 17.60 9.96 -13.41
CA VAL A 124 18.29 10.82 -12.44
C VAL A 124 19.73 11.10 -12.91
N GLU A 125 20.48 10.08 -13.33
CA GLU A 125 21.83 10.29 -13.86
C GLU A 125 21.83 11.14 -15.13
N THR A 126 20.77 11.07 -15.92
CA THR A 126 20.57 11.89 -17.14
C THR A 126 19.97 13.26 -16.87
N GLN A 127 19.73 13.60 -15.60
CA GLN A 127 19.14 14.87 -15.16
C GLN A 127 17.72 15.15 -15.68
N MET A 128 17.00 14.13 -16.14
CA MET A 128 15.59 14.26 -16.56
C MET A 128 14.61 14.30 -15.38
N ALA A 129 15.03 13.79 -14.23
CA ALA A 129 14.24 13.81 -13.00
C ALA A 129 15.14 14.00 -11.78
N THR A 130 14.61 14.61 -10.73
CA THR A 130 15.31 14.76 -9.45
C THR A 130 15.23 13.50 -8.59
N ARG A 131 14.21 12.68 -8.82
CA ARG A 131 14.00 11.41 -8.14
C ARG A 131 13.24 10.44 -9.03
N ALA A 132 13.61 9.16 -8.94
CA ALA A 132 12.87 8.06 -9.52
C ALA A 132 12.73 6.93 -8.50
N SER A 133 11.62 6.19 -8.55
CA SER A 133 11.36 5.08 -7.63
C SER A 133 10.42 4.06 -8.24
N SER A 134 10.51 2.82 -7.77
CA SER A 134 9.53 1.76 -8.01
C SER A 134 9.08 1.19 -6.67
N THR A 135 7.79 0.87 -6.56
CA THR A 135 7.23 0.31 -5.32
C THR A 135 6.15 -0.70 -5.65
N ALA A 136 6.33 -1.94 -5.24
CA ALA A 136 5.29 -2.97 -5.25
C ALA A 136 4.61 -3.01 -3.88
N TYR A 137 3.28 -2.89 -3.85
CA TYR A 137 2.52 -2.97 -2.60
C TYR A 137 2.11 -4.41 -2.31
N GLN A 138 2.50 -4.92 -1.15
CA GLN A 138 2.12 -6.25 -0.69
C GLN A 138 0.77 -6.20 0.04
N LEU A 139 -0.32 -6.24 -0.72
CA LEU A 139 -1.66 -6.21 -0.18
C LEU A 139 -2.29 -7.61 -0.18
N ARG A 140 -3.41 -7.74 0.53
CA ARG A 140 -4.20 -8.98 0.59
C ARG A 140 -4.88 -9.31 -0.74
N GLU A 141 -5.35 -8.29 -1.42
CA GLU A 141 -5.98 -8.35 -2.74
C GLU A 141 -4.97 -7.91 -3.81
N ALA A 142 -5.36 -7.94 -5.07
CA ALA A 142 -4.56 -7.40 -6.17
C ALA A 142 -4.10 -5.98 -5.83
N SER A 143 -2.87 -5.66 -6.17
CA SER A 143 -2.19 -4.45 -5.70
C SER A 143 -1.49 -3.72 -6.84
N PRO A 144 -1.07 -2.48 -6.66
CA PRO A 144 -0.32 -1.76 -7.67
C PRO A 144 1.19 -1.98 -7.55
N LEU A 145 1.86 -2.05 -8.71
CA LEU A 145 3.27 -1.70 -8.88
C LEU A 145 3.32 -0.28 -9.43
N LEU A 146 3.96 0.63 -8.71
CA LEU A 146 4.11 2.03 -9.08
C LEU A 146 5.53 2.30 -9.58
N LEU A 147 5.64 2.95 -10.72
CA LEU A 147 6.89 3.54 -11.22
C LEU A 147 6.72 5.05 -11.26
N SER A 148 7.51 5.79 -10.50
CA SER A 148 7.28 7.21 -10.26
C SER A 148 8.54 8.03 -10.47
N ALA A 149 8.37 9.27 -10.94
CA ALA A 149 9.43 10.26 -10.99
C ALA A 149 8.96 11.65 -10.53
N THR A 150 9.85 12.36 -9.85
CA THR A 150 9.71 13.78 -9.55
C THR A 150 10.57 14.57 -10.54
N VAL A 151 9.99 15.55 -11.18
CA VAL A 151 10.56 16.25 -12.31
C VAL A 151 10.46 17.75 -12.08
N ASP A 152 11.48 18.50 -12.44
CA ASP A 152 11.45 19.96 -12.37
C ASP A 152 10.52 20.54 -13.46
N THR A 153 10.02 21.75 -13.26
CA THR A 153 9.01 22.37 -14.12
C THR A 153 9.49 22.73 -15.51
N ASP A 154 10.79 22.75 -15.74
CA ASP A 154 11.43 23.04 -17.02
C ASP A 154 11.60 21.81 -17.93
N HIS A 155 11.30 20.61 -17.42
CA HIS A 155 11.35 19.37 -18.18
C HIS A 155 9.96 18.92 -18.69
N ASP A 156 9.95 18.23 -19.83
CA ASP A 156 8.72 17.67 -20.41
C ASP A 156 8.34 16.34 -19.74
N LEU A 157 7.20 16.35 -19.06
CA LEU A 157 6.64 15.16 -18.40
C LEU A 157 6.34 14.00 -19.36
N LEU A 158 5.96 14.28 -20.60
CA LEU A 158 5.67 13.21 -21.57
C LEU A 158 6.96 12.49 -21.98
N GLN A 159 8.05 13.21 -22.08
CA GLN A 159 9.34 12.59 -22.34
C GLN A 159 9.77 11.69 -21.19
N VAL A 160 9.61 12.15 -19.94
CA VAL A 160 9.91 11.35 -18.74
C VAL A 160 9.00 10.10 -18.67
N LEU A 161 7.71 10.24 -18.94
CA LEU A 161 6.77 9.12 -18.99
C LEU A 161 7.19 8.07 -20.03
N ASN A 162 7.62 8.49 -21.22
CA ASN A 162 8.10 7.57 -22.26
C ASN A 162 9.35 6.81 -21.80
N VAL A 163 10.26 7.46 -21.08
CA VAL A 163 11.45 6.79 -20.52
C VAL A 163 11.05 5.79 -19.42
N ILE A 164 10.11 6.14 -18.55
CA ILE A 164 9.59 5.19 -17.54
C ILE A 164 9.04 3.94 -18.22
N ASN A 165 8.14 4.12 -19.21
CA ASN A 165 7.49 3.00 -19.90
C ASN A 165 8.47 2.18 -20.76
N GLY A 166 9.50 2.80 -21.30
CA GLY A 166 10.54 2.11 -22.06
C GLY A 166 11.58 1.39 -21.21
N THR A 167 11.63 1.68 -19.90
CA THR A 167 12.58 1.07 -18.95
C THR A 167 11.95 -0.12 -18.22
N ALA A 168 10.64 -0.13 -18.08
CA ALA A 168 9.85 -1.18 -17.43
C ALA A 168 9.74 -2.42 -18.31
#